data_a0774aef3dd9be35a6f279ec604b8adb
#
_entry.id   a0774aef3dd9be35a6f279ec604b8adb
#
_cell.length_a   1.000
_cell.length_b   1.000
_cell.length_c   1.000
_cell.angle_alpha   90.00
_cell.angle_beta   90.00
_cell.angle_gamma   90.00
#
_symmetry.space_group_name_H-M   'P 1'
#
loop_
_entity.id
_entity.type
_entity.pdbx_description
1 polymer ?
#
loop_
_entity_poly.entity_id
_entity_poly.type
_entity_poly.pdbx_seq_one_letter_code
_entity_poly.pdbx_strand_id
1 'polypeptide(L)'
;MEKKFYNFVKEVYDKQLGVEGIAIADGEKILMEHHFTPDQARNIYSHTKSYMSTAVGLAIADGKLSLDDRLAEFFPEAVPENAQPELFEIRLRHLLMMSSGFHEPYLMGANRRAGVGAPDYVKYMLSRPVKVQPGSEFVYSTADSILAGRMVEKA
;
A
#
# COMPACT_ATOMS: atom_id res chain seq x y z
N MET A 1 32.13 -1.83 -7.22
CA MET A 1 30.70 -1.69 -7.58
C MET A 1 30.49 -1.97 -9.06
N GLU A 2 31.20 -1.30 -9.96
CA GLU A 2 31.06 -1.44 -11.44
C GLU A 2 31.15 -2.88 -11.95
N LYS A 3 32.14 -3.66 -11.49
CA LYS A 3 32.27 -5.08 -11.91
C LYS A 3 31.06 -5.93 -11.51
N LYS A 4 30.47 -5.67 -10.32
CA LYS A 4 29.26 -6.40 -9.87
C LYS A 4 28.05 -6.02 -10.71
N PHE A 5 27.91 -4.74 -11.04
CA PHE A 5 26.85 -4.23 -11.89
C PHE A 5 26.94 -4.82 -13.30
N TYR A 6 28.14 -4.79 -13.90
CA TYR A 6 28.38 -5.39 -15.22
C TYR A 6 28.06 -6.90 -15.22
N ASN A 7 28.50 -7.64 -14.22
CA ASN A 7 28.20 -9.06 -14.10
C ASN A 7 26.70 -9.32 -13.99
N PHE A 8 25.97 -8.49 -13.23
CA PHE A 8 24.51 -8.58 -13.13
C PHE A 8 23.86 -8.35 -14.51
N VAL A 9 24.21 -7.28 -15.20
CA VAL A 9 23.68 -6.97 -16.55
C VAL A 9 23.96 -8.13 -17.50
N LYS A 10 25.19 -8.67 -17.48
CA LYS A 10 25.56 -9.81 -18.31
C LYS A 10 24.71 -11.05 -17.98
N GLU A 11 24.51 -11.38 -16.71
CA GLU A 11 23.67 -12.52 -16.30
C GLU A 11 22.20 -12.36 -16.74
N VAL A 12 21.65 -11.15 -16.70
CA VAL A 12 20.29 -10.89 -17.19
C VAL A 12 20.17 -11.27 -18.66
N TYR A 13 21.15 -10.89 -19.51
CA TYR A 13 21.17 -11.26 -20.93
C TYR A 13 21.41 -12.76 -21.13
N ASP A 14 22.43 -13.31 -20.48
CA ASP A 14 22.84 -14.72 -20.66
C ASP A 14 21.72 -15.69 -20.25
N LYS A 15 20.99 -15.37 -19.17
CA LYS A 15 19.92 -16.22 -18.61
C LYS A 15 18.52 -15.81 -19.07
N GLN A 16 18.41 -14.80 -19.94
CA GLN A 16 17.14 -14.27 -20.41
C GLN A 16 16.15 -13.93 -19.28
N LEU A 17 16.64 -13.27 -18.23
CA LEU A 17 15.81 -12.90 -17.10
C LEU A 17 14.86 -11.76 -17.50
N GLY A 18 13.63 -11.80 -16.97
CA GLY A 18 12.60 -10.79 -17.25
C GLY A 18 12.83 -9.46 -16.51
N VAL A 19 14.07 -8.94 -16.55
CA VAL A 19 14.43 -7.63 -15.99
C VAL A 19 14.32 -6.59 -17.08
N GLU A 20 13.64 -5.49 -16.83
CA GLU A 20 13.41 -4.42 -17.81
C GLU A 20 14.36 -3.24 -17.64
N GLY A 21 14.77 -2.98 -16.40
CA GLY A 21 15.74 -1.95 -16.08
C GLY A 21 16.29 -2.12 -14.67
N ILE A 22 17.44 -1.51 -14.43
CA ILE A 22 18.07 -1.42 -13.11
C ILE A 22 18.69 -0.05 -12.93
N ALA A 23 18.50 0.54 -11.76
CA ALA A 23 19.23 1.71 -11.31
C ALA A 23 19.79 1.47 -9.92
N ILE A 24 21.00 1.98 -9.66
CA ILE A 24 21.60 1.99 -8.33
C ILE A 24 21.82 3.46 -7.96
N ALA A 25 21.28 3.86 -6.82
CA ALA A 25 21.40 5.22 -6.32
C ALA A 25 22.05 5.25 -4.92
N ASP A 26 22.66 6.38 -4.60
CA ASP A 26 23.14 6.74 -3.27
C ASP A 26 22.64 8.16 -2.96
N GLY A 27 21.67 8.26 -2.07
CA GLY A 27 20.91 9.49 -1.88
C GLY A 27 20.25 9.93 -3.20
N GLU A 28 20.50 11.17 -3.60
CA GLU A 28 19.94 11.75 -4.83
C GLU A 28 20.73 11.42 -6.11
N LYS A 29 21.89 10.77 -5.95
CA LYS A 29 22.81 10.49 -7.08
C LYS A 29 22.58 9.10 -7.63
N ILE A 30 22.21 9.01 -8.92
CA ILE A 30 22.24 7.75 -9.66
C ILE A 30 23.70 7.40 -9.95
N LEU A 31 24.16 6.26 -9.43
CA LEU A 31 25.53 5.75 -9.61
C LEU A 31 25.67 4.94 -10.89
N MET A 32 24.67 4.12 -11.21
CA MET A 32 24.65 3.24 -12.37
C MET A 32 23.19 3.01 -12.79
N GLU A 33 22.99 2.92 -14.10
CA GLU A 33 21.69 2.66 -14.71
C GLU A 33 21.86 1.82 -15.97
N HIS A 34 20.92 0.91 -16.22
CA HIS A 34 20.84 0.15 -17.47
C HIS A 34 19.40 -0.24 -17.78
N HIS A 35 18.99 -0.04 -19.03
CA HIS A 35 17.69 -0.44 -19.56
C HIS A 35 17.85 -1.63 -20.50
N PHE A 36 17.20 -2.75 -20.19
CA PHE A 36 17.17 -3.95 -21.03
C PHE A 36 16.10 -3.87 -22.12
N THR A 37 15.11 -3.00 -21.94
CA THR A 37 14.02 -2.72 -22.87
C THR A 37 13.85 -1.21 -23.00
N PRO A 38 13.21 -0.71 -24.10
CA PRO A 38 12.89 0.71 -24.20
C PRO A 38 12.13 1.23 -23.00
N ASP A 39 12.47 2.43 -22.55
CA ASP A 39 11.76 3.10 -21.46
C ASP A 39 10.32 3.42 -21.88
N GLN A 40 9.34 3.01 -21.07
CA GLN A 40 7.92 3.24 -21.33
C GLN A 40 7.14 3.22 -20.03
N ALA A 41 6.00 3.91 -20.01
CA ALA A 41 5.09 3.88 -18.86
C ALA A 41 4.60 2.45 -18.59
N ARG A 42 4.69 2.01 -17.34
CA ARG A 42 4.32 0.67 -16.90
C ARG A 42 3.41 0.72 -15.68
N ASN A 43 2.61 -0.32 -15.51
CA ASN A 43 1.86 -0.50 -14.29
C ASN A 43 2.81 -0.94 -13.17
N ILE A 44 2.94 -0.14 -12.14
CA ILE A 44 3.83 -0.38 -10.99
C ILE A 44 3.21 -1.25 -9.90
N TYR A 45 1.94 -1.67 -10.06
CA TYR A 45 1.24 -2.54 -9.11
C TYR A 45 1.43 -2.11 -7.65
N SER A 46 1.90 -3.03 -6.79
CA SER A 46 2.07 -2.78 -5.35
C SER A 46 3.18 -1.81 -4.99
N HIS A 47 4.06 -1.44 -5.91
CA HIS A 47 4.99 -0.33 -5.69
C HIS A 47 4.26 0.99 -5.35
N THR A 48 3.00 1.12 -5.81
CA THR A 48 2.08 2.19 -5.41
C THR A 48 1.99 2.36 -3.88
N LYS A 49 2.15 1.29 -3.09
CA LYS A 49 2.11 1.35 -1.63
C LYS A 49 3.26 2.16 -1.02
N SER A 50 4.43 2.17 -1.68
CA SER A 50 5.56 3.01 -1.30
C SER A 50 5.25 4.50 -1.48
N TYR A 51 4.60 4.85 -2.60
CA TYR A 51 4.12 6.23 -2.80
C TYR A 51 3.03 6.61 -1.79
N MET A 52 2.13 5.66 -1.46
CA MET A 52 1.11 5.88 -0.44
C MET A 52 1.73 6.15 0.93
N SER A 53 2.72 5.35 1.36
CA SER A 53 3.39 5.57 2.64
C SER A 53 4.14 6.91 2.67
N THR A 54 4.71 7.35 1.54
CA THR A 54 5.32 8.68 1.42
C THR A 54 4.26 9.79 1.55
N ALA A 55 3.11 9.65 0.90
CA ALA A 55 2.02 10.61 1.02
C ALA A 55 1.51 10.73 2.47
N VAL A 56 1.38 9.60 3.18
CA VAL A 56 1.06 9.60 4.62
C VAL A 56 2.14 10.34 5.41
N GLY A 57 3.44 10.07 5.13
CA GLY A 57 4.54 10.76 5.80
C GLY A 57 4.52 12.28 5.60
N LEU A 58 4.21 12.74 4.40
CA LEU A 58 4.04 14.18 4.11
C LEU A 58 2.85 14.77 4.87
N ALA A 59 1.70 14.09 4.88
CA ALA A 59 0.53 14.56 5.64
C ALA A 59 0.79 14.63 7.16
N ILE A 60 1.60 13.70 7.69
CA ILE A 60 2.04 13.75 9.09
C ILE A 60 2.99 14.93 9.32
N ALA A 61 3.94 15.18 8.42
CA ALA A 61 4.86 16.31 8.52
C ALA A 61 4.12 17.65 8.49
N ASP A 62 3.02 17.74 7.73
CA ASP A 62 2.13 18.90 7.67
C ASP A 62 1.18 19.00 8.89
N GLY A 63 1.24 18.08 9.84
CA GLY A 63 0.39 18.06 11.03
C GLY A 63 -1.08 17.69 10.77
N LYS A 64 -1.38 17.10 9.60
CA LYS A 64 -2.74 16.74 9.17
C LYS A 64 -3.15 15.33 9.56
N LEU A 65 -2.19 14.45 9.75
CA LEU A 65 -2.38 13.06 10.15
C LEU A 65 -1.44 12.66 11.29
N SER A 66 -1.84 11.63 12.02
CA SER A 66 -1.02 10.90 12.98
C SER A 66 -1.13 9.41 12.72
N LEU A 67 -0.07 8.65 13.02
CA LEU A 67 -0.12 7.18 12.97
C LEU A 67 -1.15 6.60 13.95
N ASP A 68 -1.56 7.37 14.96
CA ASP A 68 -2.54 6.98 15.97
C ASP A 68 -3.98 7.35 15.61
N ASP A 69 -4.20 8.08 14.52
CA ASP A 69 -5.54 8.43 14.06
C ASP A 69 -6.37 7.19 13.78
N ARG A 70 -7.60 7.20 14.28
CA ARG A 70 -8.52 6.06 14.17
C ARG A 70 -9.34 6.12 12.88
N LEU A 71 -9.37 5.01 12.15
CA LEU A 71 -10.08 4.91 10.87
C LEU A 71 -11.56 5.31 10.98
N ALA A 72 -12.26 4.84 12.02
CA ALA A 72 -13.68 5.11 12.24
C ALA A 72 -13.97 6.61 12.49
N GLU A 73 -13.04 7.34 13.09
CA GLU A 73 -13.19 8.79 13.33
C GLU A 73 -13.07 9.61 12.05
N PHE A 74 -12.33 9.11 11.05
CA PHE A 74 -12.26 9.73 9.73
C PHE A 74 -13.53 9.52 8.90
N PHE A 75 -14.26 8.42 9.10
CA PHE A 75 -15.40 8.05 8.28
C PHE A 75 -16.62 7.67 9.14
N PRO A 76 -17.07 8.55 10.05
CA PRO A 76 -18.19 8.23 10.95
C PRO A 76 -19.47 7.89 10.18
N GLU A 77 -19.68 8.47 9.00
CA GLU A 77 -20.81 8.23 8.11
C GLU A 77 -20.82 6.82 7.49
N ALA A 78 -19.68 6.15 7.46
CA ALA A 78 -19.53 4.81 6.90
C ALA A 78 -19.52 3.71 7.98
N VAL A 79 -19.49 4.08 9.26
CA VAL A 79 -19.51 3.11 10.37
C VAL A 79 -20.91 2.52 10.50
N PRO A 80 -21.08 1.18 10.47
CA PRO A 80 -22.37 0.54 10.69
C PRO A 80 -22.93 0.78 12.11
N GLU A 81 -24.24 0.85 12.26
CA GLU A 81 -24.90 1.00 13.58
C GLU A 81 -24.54 -0.13 14.56
N ASN A 82 -24.29 -1.33 14.03
CA ASN A 82 -23.92 -2.53 14.78
C ASN A 82 -22.41 -2.85 14.67
N ALA A 83 -21.56 -1.83 14.51
CA ALA A 83 -20.13 -2.01 14.40
C ALA A 83 -19.54 -2.71 15.63
N GLN A 84 -18.60 -3.62 15.38
CA GLN A 84 -17.84 -4.29 16.45
C GLN A 84 -16.90 -3.29 17.14
N PRO A 85 -16.66 -3.43 18.46
CA PRO A 85 -15.73 -2.55 19.20
C PRO A 85 -14.34 -2.48 18.56
N GLU A 86 -13.83 -3.59 18.02
CA GLU A 86 -12.52 -3.71 17.39
C GLU A 86 -12.35 -2.79 16.17
N LEU A 87 -13.45 -2.46 15.47
CA LEU A 87 -13.42 -1.52 14.34
C LEU A 87 -12.90 -0.13 14.78
N PHE A 88 -13.26 0.31 15.99
CA PHE A 88 -12.84 1.60 16.52
C PHE A 88 -11.38 1.60 17.01
N GLU A 89 -10.74 0.44 17.08
CA GLU A 89 -9.32 0.31 17.43
C GLU A 89 -8.38 0.34 16.22
N ILE A 90 -8.93 0.29 14.99
CA ILE A 90 -8.13 0.35 13.77
C ILE A 90 -7.55 1.75 13.62
N ARG A 91 -6.21 1.84 13.60
CA ARG A 91 -5.44 3.07 13.44
C ARG A 91 -4.72 3.10 12.10
N LEU A 92 -4.31 4.30 11.65
CA LEU A 92 -3.53 4.48 10.42
C LEU A 92 -2.28 3.57 10.39
N ARG A 93 -1.58 3.43 11.53
CA ARG A 93 -0.42 2.50 11.62
C ARG A 93 -0.78 1.06 11.29
N HIS A 94 -1.95 0.57 11.71
CA HIS A 94 -2.39 -0.80 11.45
C HIS A 94 -2.64 -1.02 9.96
N LEU A 95 -3.16 -0.02 9.26
CA LEU A 95 -3.35 -0.05 7.79
C LEU A 95 -2.00 -0.11 7.06
N LEU A 96 -1.02 0.73 7.47
CA LEU A 96 0.32 0.74 6.88
C LEU A 96 1.08 -0.56 7.15
N MET A 97 0.85 -1.19 8.29
CA MET A 97 1.45 -2.47 8.69
C MET A 97 0.73 -3.69 8.12
N MET A 98 -0.38 -3.52 7.37
CA MET A 98 -1.24 -4.62 6.91
C MET A 98 -1.74 -5.50 8.06
N SER A 99 -2.12 -4.88 9.15
CA SER A 99 -2.57 -5.52 10.40
C SER A 99 -3.87 -4.93 10.94
N SER A 100 -4.77 -4.53 10.04
CA SER A 100 -6.06 -3.91 10.39
C SER A 100 -7.00 -4.80 11.20
N GLY A 101 -6.79 -6.11 11.20
CA GLY A 101 -7.62 -7.07 11.90
C GLY A 101 -8.78 -7.66 11.09
N PHE A 102 -9.00 -7.21 9.85
CA PHE A 102 -9.99 -7.83 8.96
C PHE A 102 -9.66 -9.29 8.63
N HIS A 103 -8.39 -9.68 8.73
CA HIS A 103 -7.89 -11.05 8.61
C HIS A 103 -8.21 -11.74 7.27
N GLU A 104 -8.43 -10.97 6.21
CA GLU A 104 -8.63 -11.47 4.84
C GLU A 104 -8.00 -10.49 3.82
N PRO A 105 -7.51 -11.00 2.67
CA PRO A 105 -6.91 -10.18 1.62
C PRO A 105 -7.99 -9.46 0.79
N TYR A 106 -8.68 -8.50 1.40
CA TYR A 106 -9.75 -7.74 0.73
C TYR A 106 -9.24 -6.84 -0.40
N LEU A 107 -10.14 -6.58 -1.36
CA LEU A 107 -9.97 -5.66 -2.48
C LEU A 107 -8.72 -5.94 -3.32
N MET A 108 -8.30 -7.20 -3.41
CA MET A 108 -7.23 -7.61 -4.31
C MET A 108 -7.64 -7.36 -5.77
N GLY A 109 -6.67 -7.33 -6.69
CA GLY A 109 -6.90 -6.91 -8.07
C GLY A 109 -8.09 -7.61 -8.76
N ALA A 110 -8.29 -8.90 -8.53
CA ALA A 110 -9.44 -9.65 -9.06
C ALA A 110 -10.78 -9.13 -8.52
N ASN A 111 -10.87 -8.92 -7.19
CA ASN A 111 -12.07 -8.39 -6.54
C ASN A 111 -12.45 -7.02 -7.10
N ARG A 112 -11.50 -6.10 -7.24
CA ARG A 112 -11.76 -4.75 -7.77
C ARG A 112 -12.18 -4.78 -9.23
N ARG A 113 -11.58 -5.63 -10.06
CA ARG A 113 -12.01 -5.82 -11.45
C ARG A 113 -13.43 -6.37 -11.55
N ALA A 114 -13.87 -7.16 -10.58
CA ALA A 114 -15.24 -7.65 -10.48
C ALA A 114 -16.20 -6.64 -9.83
N GLY A 115 -15.76 -5.43 -9.50
CA GLY A 115 -16.59 -4.38 -8.89
C GLY A 115 -16.89 -4.58 -7.41
N VAL A 116 -16.20 -5.51 -6.73
CA VAL A 116 -16.42 -5.74 -5.29
C VAL A 116 -16.08 -4.47 -4.50
N GLY A 117 -17.03 -4.01 -3.69
CA GLY A 117 -16.91 -2.81 -2.85
C GLY A 117 -17.14 -1.49 -3.57
N ALA A 118 -17.27 -1.49 -4.90
CA ALA A 118 -17.53 -0.25 -5.64
C ALA A 118 -19.00 0.20 -5.46
N PRO A 119 -19.28 1.52 -5.53
CA PRO A 119 -18.28 2.59 -5.72
C PRO A 119 -17.59 3.04 -4.42
N ASP A 120 -18.05 2.59 -3.24
CA ASP A 120 -17.57 3.07 -1.94
C ASP A 120 -16.81 1.98 -1.18
N TYR A 121 -15.50 1.95 -1.40
CA TYR A 121 -14.61 0.99 -0.73
C TYR A 121 -14.52 1.20 0.80
N VAL A 122 -14.69 2.44 1.29
CA VAL A 122 -14.65 2.72 2.73
C VAL A 122 -15.86 2.08 3.40
N LYS A 123 -17.07 2.40 2.92
CA LYS A 123 -18.31 1.83 3.46
C LYS A 123 -18.32 0.30 3.37
N TYR A 124 -17.86 -0.25 2.24
CA TYR A 124 -17.70 -1.69 2.08
C TYR A 124 -16.79 -2.29 3.14
N MET A 125 -15.62 -1.71 3.38
CA MET A 125 -14.66 -2.25 4.33
C MET A 125 -15.13 -2.11 5.78
N LEU A 126 -15.68 -0.95 6.17
CA LEU A 126 -16.17 -0.75 7.53
C LEU A 126 -17.35 -1.66 7.88
N SER A 127 -18.05 -2.21 6.87
CA SER A 127 -19.10 -3.24 7.06
C SER A 127 -18.54 -4.67 7.18
N ARG A 128 -17.25 -4.88 7.05
CA ARG A 128 -16.63 -6.22 7.20
C ARG A 128 -16.30 -6.51 8.64
N PRO A 129 -16.39 -7.79 9.07
CA PRO A 129 -16.04 -8.14 10.43
C PRO A 129 -14.53 -7.96 10.67
N VAL A 130 -14.19 -7.38 11.82
CA VAL A 130 -12.82 -7.41 12.36
C VAL A 130 -12.69 -8.72 13.13
N LYS A 131 -11.81 -9.61 12.68
CA LYS A 131 -11.73 -11.01 13.17
C LYS A 131 -10.65 -11.21 14.23
N VAL A 132 -9.64 -10.35 14.25
CA VAL A 132 -8.54 -10.39 15.20
C VAL A 132 -8.23 -8.97 15.67
N GLN A 133 -7.57 -8.86 16.83
CA GLN A 133 -7.17 -7.57 17.38
C GLN A 133 -6.31 -6.78 16.39
N PRO A 134 -6.64 -5.52 16.05
CA PRO A 134 -5.80 -4.68 15.19
C PRO A 134 -4.36 -4.60 15.71
N GLY A 135 -3.41 -4.83 14.82
CA GLY A 135 -1.98 -4.89 15.13
C GLY A 135 -1.44 -6.27 15.50
N SER A 136 -2.29 -7.28 15.71
CA SER A 136 -1.84 -8.61 16.19
C SER A 136 -1.35 -9.53 15.07
N GLU A 137 -1.91 -9.43 13.86
CA GLU A 137 -1.58 -10.34 12.76
C GLU A 137 -1.39 -9.57 11.45
N PHE A 138 -0.42 -10.01 10.66
CA PHE A 138 -0.18 -9.50 9.31
C PHE A 138 -0.99 -10.28 8.28
N VAL A 139 -1.84 -9.57 7.52
CA VAL A 139 -2.51 -10.11 6.34
C VAL A 139 -2.40 -9.13 5.19
N TYR A 140 -1.65 -9.48 4.16
CA TYR A 140 -1.49 -8.60 3.01
C TYR A 140 -2.82 -8.31 2.33
N SER A 141 -3.25 -7.05 2.37
CA SER A 141 -4.54 -6.60 1.86
C SER A 141 -4.41 -5.28 1.09
N THR A 142 -5.00 -5.23 -0.10
CA THR A 142 -5.08 -3.96 -0.85
C THR A 142 -6.06 -2.99 -0.19
N ALA A 143 -7.05 -3.50 0.55
CA ALA A 143 -7.99 -2.69 1.29
C ALA A 143 -7.30 -1.75 2.28
N ASP A 144 -6.33 -2.23 3.03
CA ASP A 144 -5.59 -1.42 4.01
C ASP A 144 -4.92 -0.21 3.35
N SER A 145 -4.31 -0.41 2.17
CA SER A 145 -3.70 0.68 1.41
C SER A 145 -4.74 1.67 0.85
N ILE A 146 -5.92 1.18 0.44
CA ILE A 146 -7.01 2.03 -0.04
C ILE A 146 -7.54 2.88 1.11
N LEU A 147 -7.77 2.28 2.28
CA LEU A 147 -8.24 3.00 3.47
C LEU A 147 -7.25 4.06 3.93
N ALA A 148 -5.95 3.73 3.98
CA ALA A 148 -4.91 4.72 4.27
C ALA A 148 -4.92 5.89 3.27
N GLY A 149 -5.07 5.60 1.98
CA GLY A 149 -5.19 6.63 0.94
C GLY A 149 -6.42 7.51 1.11
N ARG A 150 -7.54 6.94 1.51
CA ARG A 150 -8.76 7.72 1.81
C ARG A 150 -8.60 8.61 3.04
N MET A 151 -7.84 8.17 4.04
CA MET A 151 -7.49 9.05 5.17
C MET A 151 -6.63 10.24 4.72
N VAL A 152 -5.63 10.02 3.85
CA VAL A 152 -4.83 11.12 3.26
C VAL A 152 -5.69 12.08 2.44
N GLU A 153 -6.62 11.56 1.64
CA GLU A 153 -7.52 12.39 0.81
C GLU A 153 -8.45 13.28 1.65
N LYS A 154 -8.86 12.81 2.82
CA LYS A 154 -9.80 13.51 3.71
C LYS A 154 -9.08 14.50 4.65
N ALA A 155 -7.79 14.34 4.90
CA ALA A 155 -6.96 15.18 5.74
C ALA A 155 -6.52 16.50 5.03
#